data_c4a9a573201088e463769bd1507e6828
#
_entry.id   c4a9a573201088e463769bd1507e6828
#
_cell.length_a   1.000
_cell.length_b   1.000
_cell.length_c   1.000
_cell.angle_alpha   90.00
_cell.angle_beta   90.00
_cell.angle_gamma   90.00
#
_symmetry.space_group_name_H-M   'P 1'
#
loop_
_entity.id
_entity.type
_entity.pdbx_description
1 polymer ?
#
loop_
_entity_poly.entity_id
_entity_poly.type
_entity_poly.pdbx_seq_one_letter_code
_entity_poly.pdbx_strand_id
1 'polypeptide(L)'
;MRALVLVEPGQIELQQRPDPQPGPGEVLLKVEATTLCGTDLRIISGAKTAGGRPGVIMGHGSAGRIAAVGDGVSGYSVGQQATPSIVLSCNHCRVCLLGLEHLCENLRLFGYELDGGLADYCLIPARAVAQGNLVTTRVEVPPTHLALAEPLSCCINALNQYRVHPGDVVAILGAGPIGLLHLQLAQASGASQVIVSNRSVARREPASALGALAVGPDEVKQAVADATGGLGADVVVVCIGDPALASVALDLARPGGRVSYFAGFPKGSTAEVDVNLLHYKELEVTGGSNARRRDVQAAVRLLE
;
A
#
# COMPACT_ATOMS: atom_id res chain seq x y z
N MET A 1 6.36 17.24 21.46
CA MET A 1 5.41 16.39 20.75
C MET A 1 5.40 14.97 21.31
N ARG A 2 4.27 14.28 21.24
CA ARG A 2 4.17 12.85 21.50
C ARG A 2 4.65 12.11 20.24
N ALA A 3 5.38 11.01 20.43
CA ALA A 3 5.87 10.18 19.34
C ALA A 3 5.92 8.71 19.74
N LEU A 4 5.46 7.81 18.87
CA LEU A 4 5.60 6.37 19.04
C LEU A 4 6.93 5.93 18.44
N VAL A 5 7.86 5.54 19.30
CA VAL A 5 9.26 5.26 18.95
C VAL A 5 9.54 3.78 19.01
N LEU A 6 10.20 3.25 17.99
CA LEU A 6 10.78 1.91 18.01
C LEU A 6 12.09 1.97 18.85
N VAL A 7 12.07 1.45 20.06
CA VAL A 7 13.28 1.40 20.91
C VAL A 7 14.23 0.33 20.38
N GLU A 8 13.69 -0.86 20.18
CA GLU A 8 14.36 -1.99 19.55
C GLU A 8 13.33 -2.93 18.93
N PRO A 9 13.71 -3.86 18.06
CA PRO A 9 12.76 -4.84 17.50
C PRO A 9 11.97 -5.56 18.60
N GLY A 10 10.64 -5.43 18.57
CA GLY A 10 9.75 -5.96 19.60
C GLY A 10 9.37 -4.97 20.71
N GLN A 11 10.02 -3.82 20.82
CA GLN A 11 9.75 -2.82 21.86
C GLN A 11 9.46 -1.44 21.27
N ILE A 12 8.29 -0.91 21.60
CA ILE A 12 7.87 0.45 21.25
C ILE A 12 7.54 1.24 22.52
N GLU A 13 7.75 2.54 22.47
CA GLU A 13 7.44 3.45 23.56
C GLU A 13 6.77 4.72 23.05
N LEU A 14 5.75 5.19 23.78
CA LEU A 14 5.22 6.53 23.61
C LEU A 14 6.11 7.52 24.37
N GLN A 15 6.86 8.32 23.63
CA GLN A 15 7.83 9.26 24.20
C GLN A 15 7.39 10.71 24.01
N GLN A 16 7.81 11.58 24.93
CA GLN A 16 7.79 13.03 24.73
C GLN A 16 9.11 13.44 24.05
N ARG A 17 9.01 14.09 22.90
CA ARG A 17 10.15 14.61 22.14
C ARG A 17 10.01 16.12 21.92
N PRO A 18 11.09 16.88 21.70
CA PRO A 18 11.01 18.26 21.26
C PRO A 18 10.21 18.35 19.95
N ASP A 19 9.45 19.42 19.76
CA ASP A 19 8.81 19.68 18.47
C ASP A 19 9.89 20.00 17.43
N PRO A 20 9.93 19.32 16.30
CA PRO A 20 10.92 19.58 15.27
C PRO A 20 10.68 20.97 14.65
N GLN A 21 11.80 21.62 14.29
CA GLN A 21 11.78 22.88 13.58
C GLN A 21 12.33 22.65 12.16
N PRO A 22 11.64 23.06 11.08
CA PRO A 22 12.14 22.84 9.74
C PRO A 22 13.34 23.74 9.46
N GLY A 23 14.44 23.13 9.06
CA GLY A 23 15.61 23.83 8.51
C GLY A 23 15.41 24.24 7.03
N PRO A 24 16.44 24.83 6.40
CA PRO A 24 16.38 25.21 5.00
C PRO A 24 16.00 24.03 4.10
N GLY A 25 15.00 24.23 3.25
CA GLY A 25 14.49 23.23 2.32
C GLY A 25 13.53 22.20 2.93
N GLU A 26 13.28 22.23 4.22
CA GLU A 26 12.42 21.26 4.93
C GLU A 26 11.01 21.79 5.14
N VAL A 27 10.06 20.88 5.34
CA VAL A 27 8.66 21.21 5.66
C VAL A 27 8.22 20.42 6.89
N LEU A 28 7.54 21.09 7.82
CA LEU A 28 6.94 20.47 9.00
C LEU A 28 5.46 20.18 8.74
N LEU A 29 5.07 18.92 8.82
CA LEU A 29 3.69 18.47 8.75
C LEU A 29 3.16 18.26 10.17
N LYS A 30 2.07 18.95 10.55
CA LYS A 30 1.26 18.61 11.72
C LYS A 30 0.38 17.44 11.35
N VAL A 31 0.57 16.28 12.00
CA VAL A 31 -0.18 15.07 11.68
C VAL A 31 -1.57 15.14 12.30
N GLU A 32 -2.59 14.89 11.50
CA GLU A 32 -4.00 14.87 11.94
C GLU A 32 -4.57 13.44 11.91
N ALA A 33 -4.03 12.57 11.04
CA ALA A 33 -4.37 11.16 10.99
C ALA A 33 -3.18 10.32 10.51
N THR A 34 -3.12 9.08 10.96
CA THR A 34 -2.15 8.08 10.49
C THR A 34 -2.78 6.70 10.44
N THR A 35 -2.36 5.89 9.47
CA THR A 35 -2.76 4.48 9.35
C THR A 35 -1.74 3.57 10.01
N LEU A 36 -2.21 2.44 10.53
CA LEU A 36 -1.37 1.32 10.96
C LEU A 36 -1.41 0.23 9.90
N CYS A 37 -0.25 -0.21 9.47
CA CYS A 37 -0.07 -1.27 8.50
C CYS A 37 0.25 -2.61 9.18
N GLY A 38 -0.02 -3.72 8.51
CA GLY A 38 0.44 -5.04 8.97
C GLY A 38 1.97 -5.14 9.10
N THR A 39 2.71 -4.27 8.42
CA THR A 39 4.16 -4.18 8.57
C THR A 39 4.57 -3.55 9.90
N ASP A 40 3.85 -2.51 10.35
CA ASP A 40 4.09 -1.92 11.68
C ASP A 40 3.91 -2.98 12.77
N LEU A 41 2.84 -3.77 12.68
CA LEU A 41 2.60 -4.87 13.63
C LEU A 41 3.72 -5.92 13.62
N ARG A 42 4.29 -6.23 12.44
CA ARG A 42 5.42 -7.16 12.34
C ARG A 42 6.73 -6.58 12.92
N ILE A 43 6.93 -5.28 12.79
CA ILE A 43 8.07 -4.58 13.43
C ILE A 43 7.86 -4.57 14.95
N ILE A 44 6.68 -4.18 15.41
CA ILE A 44 6.30 -4.13 16.83
C ILE A 44 6.44 -5.51 17.50
N SER A 45 6.09 -6.58 16.79
CA SER A 45 6.22 -7.95 17.33
C SER A 45 7.64 -8.53 17.20
N GLY A 46 8.58 -7.81 16.58
CA GLY A 46 9.92 -8.32 16.30
C GLY A 46 9.99 -9.33 15.14
N ALA A 47 8.86 -9.64 14.49
CA ALA A 47 8.82 -10.58 13.37
C ALA A 47 9.48 -10.01 12.08
N LYS A 48 9.63 -8.67 12.01
CA LYS A 48 10.37 -7.99 10.95
C LYS A 48 11.44 -7.10 11.58
N THR A 49 12.70 -7.48 11.39
CA THR A 49 13.87 -6.74 11.92
C THR A 49 14.55 -5.87 10.83
N ALA A 50 14.30 -6.12 9.55
CA ALA A 50 14.87 -5.33 8.46
C ALA A 50 14.06 -4.05 8.24
N GLY A 51 14.75 -2.91 8.16
CA GLY A 51 14.19 -1.60 7.86
C GLY A 51 13.79 -0.77 9.09
N GLY A 52 13.55 -1.36 10.26
CA GLY A 52 13.30 -0.60 11.49
C GLY A 52 14.59 -0.16 12.18
N ARG A 53 14.89 1.14 12.16
CA ARG A 53 16.04 1.69 12.89
C ARG A 53 15.65 1.95 14.35
N PRO A 54 16.41 1.45 15.36
CA PRO A 54 16.20 1.84 16.75
C PRO A 54 16.20 3.37 16.91
N GLY A 55 15.27 3.89 17.69
CA GLY A 55 15.08 5.32 17.94
C GLY A 55 14.23 6.04 16.88
N VAL A 56 13.78 5.37 15.80
CA VAL A 56 12.92 5.97 14.77
C VAL A 56 11.48 6.15 15.27
N ILE A 57 10.85 7.25 14.88
CA ILE A 57 9.41 7.42 15.02
C ILE A 57 8.74 6.56 13.95
N MET A 58 7.82 5.68 14.35
CA MET A 58 7.13 4.76 13.46
C MET A 58 6.03 5.43 12.63
N GLY A 59 5.38 4.64 11.78
CA GLY A 59 4.21 5.03 10.99
C GLY A 59 4.57 5.63 9.63
N HIS A 60 3.96 5.08 8.61
CA HIS A 60 4.27 5.44 7.21
C HIS A 60 3.05 5.92 6.40
N GLY A 61 1.84 5.82 6.92
CA GLY A 61 0.63 6.33 6.28
C GLY A 61 0.07 7.52 7.05
N SER A 62 0.57 8.73 6.83
CA SER A 62 0.15 9.93 7.58
C SER A 62 -0.43 11.00 6.66
N ALA A 63 -1.36 11.77 7.22
CA ALA A 63 -1.94 12.95 6.59
C ALA A 63 -2.10 14.08 7.61
N GLY A 64 -2.05 15.31 7.15
CA GLY A 64 -2.23 16.47 8.02
C GLY A 64 -2.05 17.77 7.28
N ARG A 65 -1.63 18.80 8.02
CA ARG A 65 -1.44 20.16 7.48
C ARG A 65 -0.01 20.62 7.65
N ILE A 66 0.47 21.36 6.67
CA ILE A 66 1.77 22.03 6.74
C ILE A 66 1.71 23.04 7.89
N ALA A 67 2.53 22.82 8.92
CA ALA A 67 2.62 23.67 10.11
C ALA A 67 3.69 24.75 9.96
N ALA A 68 4.79 24.44 9.27
CA ALA A 68 5.87 25.38 9.00
C ALA A 68 6.64 24.98 7.74
N VAL A 69 7.24 25.98 7.11
CA VAL A 69 8.02 25.84 5.86
C VAL A 69 9.39 26.48 6.09
N GLY A 70 10.45 25.73 5.83
CA GLY A 70 11.83 26.20 5.96
C GLY A 70 12.25 27.12 4.83
N ASP A 71 13.35 27.84 5.04
CA ASP A 71 13.90 28.77 4.06
C ASP A 71 14.20 28.09 2.71
N GLY A 72 13.92 28.81 1.62
CA GLY A 72 14.19 28.33 0.27
C GLY A 72 13.20 27.32 -0.30
N VAL A 73 12.19 26.91 0.48
CA VAL A 73 11.10 26.03 -0.02
C VAL A 73 10.11 26.86 -0.84
N SER A 74 9.73 26.36 -2.00
CA SER A 74 8.69 26.93 -2.85
C SER A 74 7.61 25.90 -3.16
N GLY A 75 6.39 26.35 -3.49
CA GLY A 75 5.26 25.50 -3.87
C GLY A 75 4.49 24.91 -2.69
N TYR A 76 4.86 25.23 -1.45
CA TYR A 76 4.17 24.81 -0.24
C TYR A 76 3.83 26.01 0.64
N SER A 77 2.70 25.97 1.33
CA SER A 77 2.25 27.04 2.22
C SER A 77 1.68 26.45 3.52
N VAL A 78 1.87 27.18 4.63
CA VAL A 78 1.28 26.82 5.92
C VAL A 78 -0.24 26.71 5.80
N GLY A 79 -0.80 25.68 6.41
CA GLY A 79 -2.23 25.35 6.37
C GLY A 79 -2.65 24.43 5.22
N GLN A 80 -1.84 24.26 4.16
CA GLN A 80 -2.15 23.30 3.10
C GLN A 80 -2.22 21.89 3.66
N GLN A 81 -3.24 21.14 3.25
CA GLN A 81 -3.37 19.72 3.57
C GLN A 81 -2.45 18.89 2.68
N ALA A 82 -1.78 17.92 3.28
CA ALA A 82 -0.79 17.10 2.59
C ALA A 82 -0.63 15.71 3.19
N THR A 83 -0.08 14.81 2.38
CA THR A 83 0.38 13.47 2.78
C THR A 83 1.77 13.21 2.19
N PRO A 84 2.70 12.58 2.92
CA PRO A 84 3.99 12.21 2.36
C PRO A 84 3.92 10.95 1.51
N SER A 85 4.60 10.96 0.36
CA SER A 85 5.05 9.73 -0.31
C SER A 85 6.25 9.20 0.47
N ILE A 86 6.11 8.01 1.02
CA ILE A 86 7.06 7.47 2.00
C ILE A 86 8.40 7.02 1.41
N VAL A 87 8.45 6.83 0.10
CA VAL A 87 9.61 6.32 -0.64
C VAL A 87 10.58 7.46 -0.95
N LEU A 88 11.70 7.53 -0.23
CA LEU A 88 12.80 8.44 -0.55
C LEU A 88 13.88 7.68 -1.32
N SER A 89 13.91 7.85 -2.64
CA SER A 89 14.82 7.19 -3.57
C SER A 89 16.10 8.00 -3.80
N CYS A 90 17.15 7.39 -4.38
CA CYS A 90 18.37 8.13 -4.74
C CYS A 90 18.24 8.93 -6.04
N ASN A 91 17.31 8.61 -6.90
CA ASN A 91 17.03 9.20 -8.21
C ASN A 91 18.16 9.07 -9.28
N HIS A 92 19.25 8.34 -8.99
CA HIS A 92 20.37 8.18 -9.92
C HIS A 92 20.84 6.73 -10.13
N CYS A 93 20.41 5.75 -9.31
CA CYS A 93 20.72 4.36 -9.59
C CYS A 93 19.94 3.87 -10.83
N ARG A 94 20.41 2.78 -11.43
CA ARG A 94 19.81 2.21 -12.63
C ARG A 94 18.29 1.99 -12.48
N VAL A 95 17.86 1.48 -11.33
CA VAL A 95 16.45 1.20 -11.05
C VAL A 95 15.62 2.49 -11.02
N CYS A 96 16.15 3.56 -10.39
CA CYS A 96 15.49 4.87 -10.41
C CYS A 96 15.37 5.44 -11.82
N LEU A 97 16.43 5.32 -12.64
CA LEU A 97 16.43 5.81 -14.03
C LEU A 97 15.46 5.05 -14.94
N LEU A 98 15.08 3.82 -14.56
CA LEU A 98 14.00 3.05 -15.21
C LEU A 98 12.59 3.48 -14.75
N GLY A 99 12.47 4.50 -13.87
CA GLY A 99 11.18 4.93 -13.32
C GLY A 99 10.61 3.99 -12.26
N LEU A 100 11.48 3.17 -11.64
CA LEU A 100 11.13 2.21 -10.60
C LEU A 100 11.69 2.68 -9.24
N GLU A 101 11.54 3.98 -8.92
CA GLU A 101 12.11 4.59 -7.71
C GLU A 101 11.71 3.91 -6.40
N HIS A 102 10.56 3.22 -6.37
CA HIS A 102 10.08 2.44 -5.23
C HIS A 102 10.89 1.16 -4.97
N LEU A 103 11.72 0.74 -5.93
CA LEU A 103 12.66 -0.38 -5.84
C LEU A 103 14.12 0.10 -5.80
N CYS A 104 14.36 1.36 -5.42
CA CYS A 104 15.69 1.97 -5.37
C CYS A 104 16.66 1.15 -4.51
N GLU A 105 17.91 0.97 -4.99
CA GLU A 105 18.98 0.27 -4.26
C GLU A 105 19.34 0.96 -2.93
N ASN A 106 19.17 2.29 -2.87
CA ASN A 106 19.42 3.12 -1.69
C ASN A 106 18.10 3.66 -1.12
N LEU A 107 17.09 2.82 -1.08
CA LEU A 107 15.77 3.17 -0.59
C LEU A 107 15.81 3.54 0.90
N ARG A 108 15.15 4.64 1.26
CA ARG A 108 14.84 4.98 2.64
C ARG A 108 13.34 5.27 2.75
N LEU A 109 12.74 4.79 3.82
CA LEU A 109 11.29 4.89 4.04
C LEU A 109 11.00 5.68 5.31
N PHE A 110 9.98 6.52 5.26
CA PHE A 110 9.41 7.12 6.46
C PHE A 110 8.82 6.03 7.36
N GLY A 111 9.01 6.17 8.67
CA GLY A 111 8.60 5.17 9.65
C GLY A 111 9.54 3.96 9.80
N TYR A 112 10.67 3.94 9.03
CA TYR A 112 11.67 2.87 9.03
C TYR A 112 13.10 3.40 9.27
N GLU A 113 13.71 4.01 8.26
CA GLU A 113 15.02 4.68 8.36
C GLU A 113 14.90 6.17 8.63
N LEU A 114 13.75 6.76 8.29
CA LEU A 114 13.38 8.14 8.54
C LEU A 114 12.23 8.18 9.53
N ASP A 115 12.17 9.23 10.33
CA ASP A 115 11.06 9.43 11.25
C ASP A 115 9.73 9.52 10.49
N GLY A 116 8.73 8.82 11.01
CA GLY A 116 7.41 8.67 10.39
C GLY A 116 6.33 9.53 11.05
N GLY A 117 5.08 9.17 10.78
CA GLY A 117 3.90 9.96 11.15
C GLY A 117 3.13 9.46 12.38
N LEU A 118 3.62 8.48 13.15
CA LEU A 118 3.03 8.14 14.45
C LEU A 118 3.55 9.11 15.54
N ALA A 119 3.37 10.42 15.27
CA ALA A 119 3.71 11.53 16.16
C ALA A 119 2.78 12.73 15.90
N ASP A 120 2.82 13.74 16.77
CA ASP A 120 2.06 14.97 16.55
C ASP A 120 2.58 15.77 15.33
N TYR A 121 3.87 15.61 14.99
CA TYR A 121 4.50 16.25 13.83
C TYR A 121 5.41 15.26 13.08
N CYS A 122 5.50 15.43 11.75
CA CYS A 122 6.44 14.72 10.87
C CYS A 122 7.27 15.75 10.10
N LEU A 123 8.60 15.72 10.28
CA LEU A 123 9.52 16.56 9.52
C LEU A 123 9.81 15.92 8.16
N ILE A 124 9.55 16.65 7.10
CA ILE A 124 9.82 16.22 5.73
C ILE A 124 11.19 16.78 5.32
N PRO A 125 12.22 15.93 5.16
CA PRO A 125 13.58 16.39 4.86
C PRO A 125 13.66 17.13 3.54
N ALA A 126 14.59 18.07 3.41
CA ALA A 126 14.80 18.90 2.23
C ALA A 126 14.87 18.09 0.92
N ARG A 127 15.56 16.95 0.95
CA ARG A 127 15.62 16.05 -0.20
C ARG A 127 14.25 15.48 -0.58
N ALA A 128 13.40 15.12 0.38
CA ALA A 128 12.07 14.62 0.09
C ALA A 128 11.16 15.73 -0.46
N VAL A 129 11.27 16.94 0.07
CA VAL A 129 10.58 18.14 -0.45
C VAL A 129 10.99 18.41 -1.90
N ALA A 130 12.29 18.46 -2.17
CA ALA A 130 12.84 18.71 -3.52
C ALA A 130 12.44 17.62 -4.53
N GLN A 131 12.21 16.41 -4.09
CA GLN A 131 11.75 15.31 -4.94
C GLN A 131 10.23 15.28 -5.14
N GLY A 132 9.47 16.15 -4.46
CA GLY A 132 8.00 16.16 -4.52
C GLY A 132 7.35 15.01 -3.74
N ASN A 133 8.01 14.55 -2.68
CA ASN A 133 7.47 13.51 -1.81
C ASN A 133 6.32 13.99 -0.92
N LEU A 134 6.14 15.30 -0.72
CA LEU A 134 4.99 15.85 -0.02
C LEU A 134 3.90 16.20 -1.04
N VAL A 135 2.80 15.47 -1.04
CA VAL A 135 1.69 15.64 -1.99
C VAL A 135 0.56 16.42 -1.30
N THR A 136 0.25 17.59 -1.83
CA THR A 136 -0.85 18.45 -1.34
C THR A 136 -2.16 18.12 -2.03
N THR A 137 -3.28 18.36 -1.34
CA THR A 137 -4.63 18.25 -1.91
C THR A 137 -5.06 19.57 -2.56
N ARG A 138 -5.97 19.47 -3.54
CA ARG A 138 -6.61 20.61 -4.21
C ARG A 138 -7.90 21.03 -3.53
N VAL A 139 -8.54 20.08 -2.87
CA VAL A 139 -9.76 20.29 -2.09
C VAL A 139 -9.58 19.70 -0.70
N GLU A 140 -10.44 20.09 0.23
CA GLU A 140 -10.40 19.53 1.58
C GLU A 140 -10.85 18.07 1.58
N VAL A 141 -10.02 17.19 2.16
CA VAL A 141 -10.29 15.76 2.32
C VAL A 141 -10.27 15.44 3.83
N PRO A 142 -11.20 14.67 4.37
CA PRO A 142 -11.08 14.21 5.76
C PRO A 142 -9.71 13.61 6.03
N PRO A 143 -8.97 14.02 7.08
CA PRO A 143 -7.61 13.53 7.32
C PRO A 143 -7.52 12.00 7.40
N THR A 144 -8.54 11.33 7.96
CA THR A 144 -8.65 9.88 8.03
C THR A 144 -8.75 9.21 6.64
N HIS A 145 -9.37 9.89 5.66
CA HIS A 145 -9.41 9.42 4.29
C HIS A 145 -8.08 9.68 3.59
N LEU A 146 -7.51 10.88 3.77
CA LEU A 146 -6.23 11.23 3.15
C LEU A 146 -5.09 10.33 3.64
N ALA A 147 -5.11 9.87 4.90
CA ALA A 147 -4.15 8.91 5.42
C ALA A 147 -4.18 7.55 4.69
N LEU A 148 -5.27 7.24 3.98
CA LEU A 148 -5.34 6.05 3.10
C LEU A 148 -4.56 6.22 1.79
N ALA A 149 -4.04 7.41 1.48
CA ALA A 149 -3.30 7.64 0.24
C ALA A 149 -2.08 6.72 0.10
N GLU A 150 -1.41 6.42 1.22
CA GLU A 150 -0.26 5.50 1.21
C GLU A 150 -0.69 4.08 0.82
N PRO A 151 -1.56 3.36 1.55
CA PRO A 151 -1.93 2.00 1.18
C PRO A 151 -2.66 1.94 -0.18
N LEU A 152 -3.45 2.95 -0.52
CA LEU A 152 -4.11 3.05 -1.83
C LEU A 152 -3.08 3.18 -2.96
N SER A 153 -2.01 3.96 -2.75
CA SER A 153 -0.94 4.10 -3.75
C SER A 153 -0.21 2.78 -4.03
N CYS A 154 -0.03 1.95 -3.00
CA CYS A 154 0.52 0.60 -3.17
C CYS A 154 -0.40 -0.28 -4.01
N CYS A 155 -1.73 -0.20 -3.78
CA CYS A 155 -2.70 -0.91 -4.60
C CYS A 155 -2.71 -0.39 -6.05
N ILE A 156 -2.57 0.92 -6.27
CA ILE A 156 -2.46 1.53 -7.61
C ILE A 156 -1.17 1.05 -8.31
N ASN A 157 -0.03 1.00 -7.61
CA ASN A 157 1.20 0.45 -8.18
C ASN A 157 1.02 -1.00 -8.66
N ALA A 158 0.33 -1.83 -7.89
CA ALA A 158 0.01 -3.21 -8.27
C ALA A 158 -0.99 -3.25 -9.44
N LEU A 159 -2.07 -2.43 -9.39
CA LEU A 159 -3.06 -2.32 -10.47
C LEU A 159 -2.40 -1.97 -11.81
N ASN A 160 -1.41 -1.07 -11.82
CA ASN A 160 -0.65 -0.71 -13.01
C ASN A 160 0.13 -1.87 -13.63
N GLN A 161 0.38 -2.94 -12.86
CA GLN A 161 1.07 -4.15 -13.33
C GLN A 161 0.07 -5.20 -13.81
N TYR A 162 -0.91 -5.59 -12.97
CA TYR A 162 -1.87 -6.64 -13.33
C TYR A 162 -3.02 -6.13 -14.21
N ARG A 163 -3.27 -4.84 -14.27
CA ARG A 163 -4.31 -4.15 -15.04
C ARG A 163 -5.70 -4.79 -14.87
N VAL A 164 -6.72 -3.98 -14.81
CA VAL A 164 -8.12 -4.40 -14.92
C VAL A 164 -8.69 -3.73 -16.15
N HIS A 165 -9.35 -4.48 -17.00
CA HIS A 165 -10.03 -3.96 -18.17
C HIS A 165 -11.56 -3.95 -17.97
N PRO A 166 -12.29 -3.05 -18.65
CA PRO A 166 -13.75 -3.09 -18.62
C PRO A 166 -14.29 -4.47 -19.00
N GLY A 167 -15.16 -5.00 -18.14
CA GLY A 167 -15.74 -6.32 -18.31
C GLY A 167 -15.02 -7.47 -17.59
N ASP A 168 -13.81 -7.26 -17.06
CA ASP A 168 -13.07 -8.29 -16.32
C ASP A 168 -13.84 -8.79 -15.08
N VAL A 169 -13.72 -10.07 -14.79
CA VAL A 169 -14.09 -10.68 -13.52
C VAL A 169 -12.83 -10.76 -12.64
N VAL A 170 -12.87 -10.13 -11.46
CA VAL A 170 -11.72 -10.02 -10.56
C VAL A 170 -11.96 -10.84 -9.29
N ALA A 171 -11.07 -11.76 -8.95
CA ALA A 171 -11.07 -12.49 -7.70
C ALA A 171 -10.02 -11.92 -6.74
N ILE A 172 -10.41 -11.60 -5.50
CA ILE A 172 -9.54 -11.05 -4.45
C ILE A 172 -9.51 -12.03 -3.29
N LEU A 173 -8.32 -12.53 -2.98
CA LEU A 173 -8.10 -13.43 -1.86
C LEU A 173 -7.66 -12.63 -0.63
N GLY A 174 -8.65 -12.31 0.22
CA GLY A 174 -8.49 -11.52 1.44
C GLY A 174 -9.34 -10.26 1.49
N ALA A 175 -10.22 -10.17 2.51
CA ALA A 175 -11.10 -9.03 2.78
C ALA A 175 -10.56 -8.13 3.91
N GLY A 176 -9.24 -7.93 3.99
CA GLY A 176 -8.63 -6.91 4.83
C GLY A 176 -8.69 -5.53 4.16
N PRO A 177 -8.20 -4.46 4.82
CA PRO A 177 -8.18 -3.10 4.24
C PRO A 177 -7.62 -3.05 2.82
N ILE A 178 -6.54 -3.76 2.57
CA ILE A 178 -5.91 -3.85 1.23
C ILE A 178 -6.86 -4.52 0.21
N GLY A 179 -7.50 -5.63 0.57
CA GLY A 179 -8.46 -6.28 -0.34
C GLY A 179 -9.66 -5.38 -0.67
N LEU A 180 -10.14 -4.59 0.30
CA LEU A 180 -11.21 -3.62 0.08
C LEU A 180 -10.77 -2.44 -0.80
N LEU A 181 -9.50 -2.02 -0.74
CA LEU A 181 -8.95 -1.02 -1.65
C LEU A 181 -8.83 -1.58 -3.08
N HIS A 182 -8.34 -2.81 -3.24
CA HIS A 182 -8.32 -3.48 -4.56
C HIS A 182 -9.71 -3.69 -5.13
N LEU A 183 -10.71 -4.04 -4.30
CA LEU A 183 -12.12 -4.14 -4.72
C LEU A 183 -12.60 -2.84 -5.35
N GLN A 184 -12.44 -1.72 -4.64
CA GLN A 184 -12.89 -0.41 -5.12
C GLN A 184 -12.12 0.03 -6.38
N LEU A 185 -10.81 -0.22 -6.43
CA LEU A 185 -10.00 0.05 -7.63
C LEU A 185 -10.43 -0.81 -8.83
N ALA A 186 -10.75 -2.09 -8.63
CA ALA A 186 -11.24 -2.96 -9.70
C ALA A 186 -12.57 -2.47 -10.24
N GLN A 187 -13.51 -2.09 -9.37
CA GLN A 187 -14.80 -1.50 -9.77
C GLN A 187 -14.60 -0.18 -10.53
N ALA A 188 -13.77 0.72 -10.02
CA ALA A 188 -13.46 1.99 -10.69
C ALA A 188 -12.76 1.81 -12.04
N SER A 189 -12.09 0.66 -12.25
CA SER A 189 -11.47 0.28 -13.53
C SER A 189 -12.41 -0.41 -14.50
N GLY A 190 -13.69 -0.64 -14.11
CA GLY A 190 -14.71 -1.22 -14.98
C GLY A 190 -14.83 -2.74 -14.89
N ALA A 191 -14.35 -3.38 -13.83
CA ALA A 191 -14.63 -4.80 -13.59
C ALA A 191 -16.14 -5.06 -13.61
N SER A 192 -16.58 -6.10 -14.33
CA SER A 192 -18.00 -6.49 -14.41
C SER A 192 -18.46 -7.14 -13.13
N GLN A 193 -17.56 -7.86 -12.43
CA GLN A 193 -17.81 -8.49 -11.15
C GLN A 193 -16.52 -8.59 -10.33
N VAL A 194 -16.65 -8.37 -9.03
CA VAL A 194 -15.56 -8.61 -8.07
C VAL A 194 -16.00 -9.64 -7.04
N ILE A 195 -15.22 -10.71 -6.91
CA ILE A 195 -15.42 -11.79 -5.97
C ILE A 195 -14.36 -11.67 -4.89
N VAL A 196 -14.77 -11.56 -3.61
CA VAL A 196 -13.83 -11.42 -2.49
C VAL A 196 -13.94 -12.63 -1.58
N SER A 197 -12.83 -13.34 -1.41
CA SER A 197 -12.80 -14.52 -0.52
C SER A 197 -12.12 -14.21 0.80
N ASN A 198 -12.77 -14.59 1.92
CA ASN A 198 -12.17 -14.49 3.25
C ASN A 198 -12.80 -15.51 4.22
N ARG A 199 -11.98 -16.04 5.15
CA ARG A 199 -12.44 -16.98 6.19
C ARG A 199 -13.43 -16.35 7.16
N SER A 200 -13.15 -15.12 7.61
CA SER A 200 -13.98 -14.40 8.58
C SER A 200 -15.23 -13.83 7.93
N VAL A 201 -16.42 -14.22 8.43
CA VAL A 201 -17.71 -13.66 8.00
C VAL A 201 -17.75 -12.15 8.23
N ALA A 202 -17.34 -11.68 9.41
CA ALA A 202 -17.32 -10.25 9.75
C ALA A 202 -16.45 -9.41 8.79
N ARG A 203 -15.40 -9.99 8.19
CA ARG A 203 -14.60 -9.31 7.17
C ARG A 203 -15.22 -9.34 5.78
N ARG A 204 -16.12 -10.29 5.51
CA ARG A 204 -16.85 -10.37 4.24
C ARG A 204 -17.96 -9.31 4.14
N GLU A 205 -18.56 -8.92 5.28
CA GLU A 205 -19.64 -7.94 5.32
C GLU A 205 -19.26 -6.58 4.66
N PRO A 206 -18.13 -5.93 4.99
CA PRO A 206 -17.74 -4.71 4.30
C PRO A 206 -17.52 -4.89 2.79
N ALA A 207 -17.00 -6.05 2.35
CA ALA A 207 -16.84 -6.34 0.93
C ALA A 207 -18.20 -6.46 0.22
N SER A 208 -19.16 -7.14 0.85
CA SER A 208 -20.54 -7.22 0.33
C SER A 208 -21.21 -5.84 0.29
N ALA A 209 -21.04 -5.04 1.34
CA ALA A 209 -21.58 -3.67 1.39
C ALA A 209 -21.01 -2.77 0.27
N LEU A 210 -19.78 -3.04 -0.18
CA LEU A 210 -19.15 -2.39 -1.33
C LEU A 210 -19.53 -3.02 -2.69
N GLY A 211 -20.48 -3.97 -2.71
CA GLY A 211 -21.00 -4.57 -3.94
C GLY A 211 -20.23 -5.78 -4.46
N ALA A 212 -19.31 -6.36 -3.69
CA ALA A 212 -18.64 -7.60 -4.08
C ALA A 212 -19.49 -8.83 -3.77
N LEU A 213 -19.30 -9.91 -4.53
CA LEU A 213 -19.71 -11.23 -4.14
C LEU A 213 -18.70 -11.76 -3.11
N ALA A 214 -19.05 -11.69 -1.83
CA ALA A 214 -18.16 -12.09 -0.74
C ALA A 214 -18.45 -13.52 -0.27
N VAL A 215 -17.44 -14.40 -0.38
CA VAL A 215 -17.58 -15.85 -0.17
C VAL A 215 -16.53 -16.41 0.79
N GLY A 216 -16.77 -17.63 1.28
CA GLY A 216 -15.77 -18.42 2.01
C GLY A 216 -14.67 -18.95 1.09
N PRO A 217 -13.51 -19.41 1.67
CA PRO A 217 -12.43 -19.99 0.86
C PRO A 217 -12.85 -21.23 0.06
N ASP A 218 -13.72 -22.04 0.60
CA ASP A 218 -14.20 -23.28 -0.06
C ASP A 218 -15.19 -22.99 -1.21
N GLU A 219 -15.78 -21.80 -1.21
CA GLU A 219 -16.79 -21.37 -2.19
C GLU A 219 -16.19 -20.59 -3.37
N VAL A 220 -14.96 -20.05 -3.22
CA VAL A 220 -14.39 -19.10 -4.19
C VAL A 220 -14.24 -19.70 -5.59
N LYS A 221 -13.86 -20.95 -5.70
CA LYS A 221 -13.68 -21.63 -6.99
C LYS A 221 -15.01 -21.76 -7.74
N GLN A 222 -16.07 -22.14 -7.03
CA GLN A 222 -17.42 -22.24 -7.61
C GLN A 222 -17.95 -20.86 -7.99
N ALA A 223 -17.78 -19.85 -7.12
CA ALA A 223 -18.21 -18.48 -7.38
C ALA A 223 -17.54 -17.89 -8.63
N VAL A 224 -16.25 -18.15 -8.84
CA VAL A 224 -15.53 -17.74 -10.06
C VAL A 224 -16.05 -18.50 -11.26
N ALA A 225 -16.28 -19.81 -11.14
CA ALA A 225 -16.81 -20.63 -12.24
C ALA A 225 -18.21 -20.14 -12.68
N ASP A 226 -19.09 -19.87 -11.72
CA ASP A 226 -20.44 -19.37 -12.00
C ASP A 226 -20.43 -18.01 -12.69
N ALA A 227 -19.54 -17.10 -12.24
CA ALA A 227 -19.40 -15.77 -12.82
C ALA A 227 -18.79 -15.76 -14.24
N THR A 228 -18.05 -16.81 -14.62
CA THR A 228 -17.26 -16.84 -15.85
C THR A 228 -17.66 -17.98 -16.80
N GLY A 229 -18.75 -18.71 -16.51
CA GLY A 229 -19.13 -19.90 -17.28
C GLY A 229 -18.06 -21.01 -17.25
N GLY A 230 -17.30 -21.09 -16.16
CA GLY A 230 -16.24 -22.10 -15.95
C GLY A 230 -14.86 -21.70 -16.52
N LEU A 231 -14.72 -20.52 -17.12
CA LEU A 231 -13.46 -20.09 -17.76
C LEU A 231 -12.37 -19.75 -16.75
N GLY A 232 -12.74 -19.18 -15.59
CA GLY A 232 -11.82 -18.64 -14.58
C GLY A 232 -11.77 -17.11 -14.58
N ALA A 233 -11.18 -16.52 -13.53
CA ALA A 233 -11.10 -15.07 -13.35
C ALA A 233 -10.09 -14.42 -14.31
N ASP A 234 -10.40 -13.24 -14.82
CA ASP A 234 -9.48 -12.42 -15.62
C ASP A 234 -8.28 -11.95 -14.79
N VAL A 235 -8.54 -11.59 -13.54
CA VAL A 235 -7.53 -11.13 -12.59
C VAL A 235 -7.73 -11.82 -11.25
N VAL A 236 -6.62 -12.25 -10.63
CA VAL A 236 -6.61 -12.74 -9.25
C VAL A 236 -5.60 -11.95 -8.42
N VAL A 237 -6.05 -11.36 -7.30
CA VAL A 237 -5.20 -10.57 -6.40
C VAL A 237 -5.09 -11.25 -5.04
N VAL A 238 -3.87 -11.60 -4.61
CA VAL A 238 -3.60 -12.25 -3.32
C VAL A 238 -3.23 -11.19 -2.29
N CYS A 239 -4.14 -10.92 -1.35
CA CYS A 239 -3.98 -9.92 -0.29
C CYS A 239 -3.68 -10.52 1.10
N ILE A 240 -3.39 -11.82 1.16
CA ILE A 240 -3.02 -12.55 2.38
C ILE A 240 -1.68 -13.24 2.14
N GLY A 241 -0.72 -13.05 3.04
CA GLY A 241 0.60 -13.69 2.96
C GLY A 241 0.59 -15.16 3.43
N ASP A 242 -0.28 -15.97 2.85
CA ASP A 242 -0.38 -17.40 3.12
C ASP A 242 0.12 -18.18 1.88
N PRO A 243 1.23 -18.95 2.00
CA PRO A 243 1.80 -19.71 0.88
C PRO A 243 0.81 -20.65 0.19
N ALA A 244 -0.16 -21.19 0.92
CA ALA A 244 -1.20 -22.06 0.35
C ALA A 244 -2.04 -21.36 -0.73
N LEU A 245 -2.17 -20.04 -0.67
CA LEU A 245 -2.92 -19.27 -1.67
C LEU A 245 -2.17 -19.06 -2.98
N ALA A 246 -0.88 -19.38 -3.04
CA ALA A 246 -0.09 -19.22 -4.27
C ALA A 246 -0.60 -20.10 -5.41
N SER A 247 -0.80 -21.38 -5.13
CA SER A 247 -1.37 -22.35 -6.09
C SER A 247 -2.84 -22.04 -6.40
N VAL A 248 -3.63 -21.76 -5.36
CA VAL A 248 -5.06 -21.42 -5.52
C VAL A 248 -5.26 -20.24 -6.49
N ALA A 249 -4.41 -19.20 -6.41
CA ALA A 249 -4.53 -18.05 -7.28
C ALA A 249 -4.28 -18.39 -8.76
N LEU A 250 -3.32 -19.27 -9.06
CA LEU A 250 -3.05 -19.74 -10.42
C LEU A 250 -4.20 -20.60 -10.97
N ASP A 251 -4.80 -21.44 -10.10
CA ASP A 251 -5.95 -22.27 -10.47
C ASP A 251 -7.18 -21.43 -10.84
N LEU A 252 -7.45 -20.38 -10.06
CA LEU A 252 -8.61 -19.51 -10.27
C LEU A 252 -8.53 -18.67 -11.55
N ALA A 253 -7.32 -18.38 -12.03
CA ALA A 253 -7.13 -17.56 -13.23
C ALA A 253 -7.51 -18.33 -14.51
N ARG A 254 -8.16 -17.65 -15.45
CA ARG A 254 -8.43 -18.18 -16.79
C ARG A 254 -7.13 -18.29 -17.63
N PRO A 255 -7.14 -19.00 -18.75
CA PRO A 255 -6.07 -18.87 -19.74
C PRO A 255 -5.87 -17.41 -20.18
N GLY A 256 -4.62 -16.95 -20.26
CA GLY A 256 -4.26 -15.54 -20.49
C GLY A 256 -4.65 -14.61 -19.33
N GLY A 257 -4.92 -15.15 -18.14
CA GLY A 257 -5.27 -14.39 -16.95
C GLY A 257 -4.06 -13.75 -16.26
N ARG A 258 -4.33 -12.86 -15.32
CA ARG A 258 -3.33 -12.08 -14.59
C ARG A 258 -3.42 -12.37 -13.09
N VAL A 259 -2.30 -12.70 -12.47
CA VAL A 259 -2.21 -13.01 -11.04
C VAL A 259 -1.25 -12.04 -10.36
N SER A 260 -1.70 -11.39 -9.28
CA SER A 260 -0.87 -10.49 -8.49
C SER A 260 -0.70 -10.99 -7.06
N TYR A 261 0.53 -11.31 -6.68
CA TYR A 261 0.90 -11.58 -5.30
C TYR A 261 1.23 -10.25 -4.62
N PHE A 262 0.20 -9.59 -4.11
CA PHE A 262 0.34 -8.28 -3.46
C PHE A 262 0.85 -8.40 -2.03
N ALA A 263 0.35 -9.35 -1.27
CA ALA A 263 0.80 -9.53 0.11
C ALA A 263 2.24 -10.06 0.19
N GLY A 264 3.05 -9.49 1.08
CA GLY A 264 4.34 -10.07 1.44
C GLY A 264 4.13 -11.35 2.27
N PHE A 265 4.81 -12.42 1.90
CA PHE A 265 4.81 -13.69 2.62
C PHE A 265 5.80 -13.67 3.80
N PRO A 266 5.67 -14.56 4.81
CA PRO A 266 6.64 -14.69 5.88
C PRO A 266 8.04 -14.98 5.34
N LYS A 267 9.08 -14.43 5.98
CA LYS A 267 10.46 -14.65 5.55
C LYS A 267 10.80 -16.14 5.57
N GLY A 268 11.38 -16.63 4.47
CA GLY A 268 11.78 -18.04 4.32
C GLY A 268 10.64 -18.99 3.97
N SER A 269 9.39 -18.51 3.85
CA SER A 269 8.31 -19.36 3.34
C SER A 269 8.49 -19.60 1.85
N THR A 270 8.14 -20.80 1.41
CA THR A 270 8.07 -21.24 0.01
C THR A 270 6.67 -21.71 -0.30
N ALA A 271 6.31 -21.74 -1.56
CA ALA A 271 5.06 -22.31 -2.04
C ALA A 271 5.36 -23.24 -3.20
N GLU A 272 4.73 -24.41 -3.21
CA GLU A 272 4.72 -25.28 -4.38
C GLU A 272 3.68 -24.79 -5.37
N VAL A 273 4.09 -24.59 -6.60
CA VAL A 273 3.21 -24.21 -7.70
C VAL A 273 3.42 -25.13 -8.89
N ASP A 274 2.35 -25.53 -9.54
CA ASP A 274 2.46 -26.22 -10.81
C ASP A 274 2.84 -25.21 -11.91
N VAL A 275 4.10 -25.28 -12.35
CA VAL A 275 4.63 -24.39 -13.38
C VAL A 275 3.97 -24.61 -14.75
N ASN A 276 3.32 -25.76 -14.98
CA ASN A 276 2.55 -26.01 -16.19
C ASN A 276 1.30 -25.12 -16.27
N LEU A 277 0.74 -24.70 -15.11
CA LEU A 277 -0.34 -23.70 -15.12
C LEU A 277 0.14 -22.37 -15.74
N LEU A 278 1.37 -21.94 -15.40
CA LEU A 278 1.94 -20.73 -16.00
C LEU A 278 2.14 -20.89 -17.50
N HIS A 279 2.69 -22.06 -17.91
CA HIS A 279 3.01 -22.32 -19.31
C HIS A 279 1.75 -22.50 -20.19
N TYR A 280 0.87 -23.43 -19.81
CA TYR A 280 -0.27 -23.79 -20.67
C TYR A 280 -1.45 -22.82 -20.57
N LYS A 281 -1.57 -22.07 -19.47
CA LYS A 281 -2.56 -20.99 -19.37
C LYS A 281 -1.98 -19.63 -19.82
N GLU A 282 -0.69 -19.51 -20.15
CA GLU A 282 -0.03 -18.24 -20.50
C GLU A 282 -0.31 -17.13 -19.46
N LEU A 283 -0.14 -17.44 -18.17
CA LEU A 283 -0.47 -16.51 -17.10
C LEU A 283 0.56 -15.39 -16.97
N GLU A 284 0.11 -14.15 -16.84
CA GLU A 284 0.93 -13.03 -16.36
C GLU A 284 0.95 -13.02 -14.83
N VAL A 285 2.12 -13.24 -14.22
CA VAL A 285 2.28 -13.24 -12.76
C VAL A 285 3.12 -12.04 -12.32
N THR A 286 2.59 -11.27 -11.37
CA THR A 286 3.23 -10.04 -10.86
C THR A 286 3.31 -10.05 -9.34
N GLY A 287 4.20 -9.21 -8.79
CA GLY A 287 4.23 -8.85 -7.37
C GLY A 287 3.97 -7.35 -7.20
N GLY A 288 3.67 -6.92 -5.97
CA GLY A 288 3.52 -5.50 -5.63
C GLY A 288 4.27 -5.15 -4.36
N SER A 289 5.08 -4.10 -4.40
CA SER A 289 5.80 -3.61 -3.22
C SER A 289 5.95 -2.09 -3.29
N ASN A 290 5.62 -1.39 -2.22
CA ASN A 290 5.68 0.06 -2.12
C ASN A 290 4.88 0.76 -3.25
N ALA A 291 5.10 2.07 -3.43
CA ALA A 291 4.47 2.88 -4.47
C ALA A 291 5.45 3.93 -5.01
N ARG A 292 5.23 4.36 -6.24
CA ARG A 292 5.94 5.50 -6.84
C ARG A 292 5.27 6.80 -6.40
N ARG A 293 5.98 7.91 -6.43
CA ARG A 293 5.38 9.23 -6.15
C ARG A 293 4.14 9.51 -7.00
N ARG A 294 4.16 9.16 -8.28
CA ARG A 294 3.00 9.30 -9.17
C ARG A 294 1.79 8.49 -8.73
N ASP A 295 2.01 7.32 -8.10
CA ASP A 295 0.92 6.48 -7.59
C ASP A 295 0.29 7.12 -6.34
N VAL A 296 1.10 7.77 -5.48
CA VAL A 296 0.60 8.58 -4.35
C VAL A 296 -0.20 9.80 -4.84
N GLN A 297 0.30 10.49 -5.88
CA GLN A 297 -0.44 11.58 -6.51
C GLN A 297 -1.79 11.11 -7.10
N ALA A 298 -1.81 9.92 -7.70
CA ALA A 298 -3.04 9.32 -8.21
C ALA A 298 -3.99 8.93 -7.06
N ALA A 299 -3.46 8.38 -5.96
CA ALA A 299 -4.25 8.06 -4.77
C ALA A 299 -4.90 9.32 -4.17
N VAL A 300 -4.15 10.41 -4.01
CA VAL A 300 -4.70 11.69 -3.53
C VAL A 300 -5.83 12.18 -4.43
N ARG A 301 -5.65 12.15 -5.77
CA ARG A 301 -6.71 12.55 -6.71
C ARG A 301 -7.97 11.68 -6.65
N LEU A 302 -7.85 10.40 -6.28
CA LEU A 302 -9.00 9.51 -6.11
C LEU A 302 -9.71 9.76 -4.77
N LEU A 303 -9.03 10.32 -3.78
CA LEU A 303 -9.59 10.64 -2.47
C LEU A 303 -10.21 12.05 -2.43
N GLU A 304 -9.86 12.93 -3.35
CA GLU A 304 -10.47 14.24 -3.63
C GLU A 304 -11.88 14.12 -4.24
#